data_04a27184db72cbe953bd4bee59521e58
#
_entry.id   04a27184db72cbe953bd4bee59521e58
#
_cell.length_a   1.000
_cell.length_b   1.000
_cell.length_c   1.000
_cell.angle_alpha   90.00
_cell.angle_beta   90.00
_cell.angle_gamma   90.00
#
_symmetry.space_group_name_H-M   'P 1'
#
loop_
_entity.id
_entity.type
_entity.pdbx_description
1 polymer ?
#
loop_
_entity_poly.entity_id
_entity_poly.type
_entity_poly.pdbx_seq_one_letter_code
_entity_poly.pdbx_strand_id
1 'polypeptide(L)'
;MIKIAPSMLAGDFSQMGEQAAMIEKAGADWLHLDVMDGHFVPNITFGAPIIKSIRDKSSLVFDVHLMISEPLRYILDFVKAGADVITFHIESDSPVDETIDLIRSSGCKAALSVKPGTPVESVFPYLDKLDMVLIMTVEPGFGGQKFMADMMPKISALREECEKRSIDIEIQVDGGISAKTIEEPARRGATVFVAGSAVFGADDPAKAIAEMKDIAANCQ
;
A
#
# COMPACT_ATOMS: atom_id res chain seq x y z
N MET A 1 5.15 -3.46 -14.51
CA MET A 1 3.78 -3.02 -14.94
C MET A 1 3.22 -2.09 -13.87
N ILE A 2 2.69 -0.91 -14.26
CA ILE A 2 2.11 0.07 -13.33
C ILE A 2 0.78 -0.41 -12.77
N LYS A 3 0.59 -0.22 -11.46
CA LYS A 3 -0.64 -0.57 -10.73
C LYS A 3 -1.14 0.62 -9.92
N ILE A 4 -2.43 0.89 -10.01
CA ILE A 4 -3.10 1.88 -9.15
C ILE A 4 -3.91 1.13 -8.09
N ALA A 5 -3.68 1.48 -6.83
CA ALA A 5 -4.30 0.91 -5.64
C ALA A 5 -5.08 2.00 -4.90
N PRO A 6 -6.36 2.27 -5.22
CA PRO A 6 -7.14 3.26 -4.52
C PRO A 6 -7.29 2.92 -3.03
N SER A 7 -6.99 3.90 -2.14
CA SER A 7 -7.12 3.73 -0.70
C SER A 7 -8.55 3.98 -0.24
N MET A 8 -9.15 2.96 0.37
CA MET A 8 -10.49 3.03 0.97
C MET A 8 -10.59 4.01 2.14
N LEU A 9 -9.46 4.48 2.68
CA LEU A 9 -9.43 5.54 3.70
C LEU A 9 -10.07 6.85 3.21
N ALA A 10 -10.05 7.10 1.89
CA ALA A 10 -10.68 8.26 1.27
C ALA A 10 -12.14 8.03 0.86
N GLY A 11 -12.65 6.81 1.03
CA GLY A 11 -14.01 6.42 0.68
C GLY A 11 -15.03 6.67 1.81
N ASP A 12 -16.30 6.41 1.51
CA ASP A 12 -17.38 6.39 2.50
C ASP A 12 -17.44 5.01 3.17
N PHE A 13 -17.06 4.92 4.43
CA PHE A 13 -17.05 3.67 5.20
C PHE A 13 -18.44 3.03 5.36
N SER A 14 -19.51 3.82 5.22
CA SER A 14 -20.88 3.28 5.26
C SER A 14 -21.25 2.48 4.00
N GLN A 15 -20.48 2.63 2.91
CA GLN A 15 -20.74 2.02 1.59
C GLN A 15 -19.51 1.29 1.02
N MET A 16 -18.61 0.79 1.89
CA MET A 16 -17.33 0.21 1.46
C MET A 16 -17.47 -0.89 0.40
N GLY A 17 -18.48 -1.76 0.51
CA GLY A 17 -18.71 -2.82 -0.47
C GLY A 17 -19.08 -2.29 -1.86
N GLU A 18 -19.95 -1.28 -1.92
CA GLU A 18 -20.35 -0.65 -3.19
C GLU A 18 -19.19 0.13 -3.81
N GLN A 19 -18.40 0.79 -2.98
CA GLN A 19 -17.22 1.53 -3.43
C GLN A 19 -16.11 0.59 -3.92
N ALA A 20 -15.90 -0.55 -3.27
CA ALA A 20 -14.95 -1.56 -3.76
C ALA A 20 -15.34 -2.06 -5.17
N ALA A 21 -16.63 -2.36 -5.39
CA ALA A 21 -17.13 -2.75 -6.70
C ALA A 21 -17.05 -1.61 -7.74
N MET A 22 -17.25 -0.37 -7.32
CA MET A 22 -17.13 0.81 -8.19
C MET A 22 -15.68 1.01 -8.63
N ILE A 23 -14.71 0.92 -7.72
CA ILE A 23 -13.28 1.07 -8.02
C ILE A 23 -12.77 -0.04 -8.96
N GLU A 24 -13.25 -1.27 -8.78
CA GLU A 24 -12.95 -2.37 -9.70
C GLU A 24 -13.44 -2.06 -11.12
N LYS A 25 -14.69 -1.62 -11.26
CA LYS A 25 -15.24 -1.20 -12.57
C LYS A 25 -14.52 0.01 -13.15
N ALA A 26 -13.97 0.88 -12.32
CA ALA A 26 -13.16 2.02 -12.73
C ALA A 26 -11.77 1.63 -13.25
N GLY A 27 -11.39 0.34 -13.18
CA GLY A 27 -10.13 -0.17 -13.73
C GLY A 27 -8.94 -0.08 -12.78
N ALA A 28 -9.17 -0.03 -11.47
CA ALA A 28 -8.11 -0.20 -10.47
C ALA A 28 -7.50 -1.61 -10.57
N ASP A 29 -6.26 -1.76 -10.12
CA ASP A 29 -5.56 -3.05 -10.11
C ASP A 29 -5.67 -3.71 -8.73
N TRP A 30 -5.56 -2.91 -7.66
CA TRP A 30 -5.63 -3.33 -6.27
C TRP A 30 -6.61 -2.47 -5.50
N LEU A 31 -6.98 -2.91 -4.30
CA LEU A 31 -7.74 -2.15 -3.32
C LEU A 31 -6.90 -1.99 -2.05
N HIS A 32 -6.49 -0.77 -1.72
CA HIS A 32 -5.66 -0.50 -0.55
C HIS A 32 -6.52 -0.27 0.70
N LEU A 33 -6.19 -0.99 1.77
CA LEU A 33 -7.00 -1.10 2.98
C LEU A 33 -6.17 -0.71 4.22
N ASP A 34 -6.30 0.55 4.63
CA ASP A 34 -5.54 1.16 5.73
C ASP A 34 -6.14 0.80 7.10
N VAL A 35 -5.48 -0.10 7.82
CA VAL A 35 -5.86 -0.56 9.16
C VAL A 35 -5.05 0.18 10.22
N MET A 36 -5.73 0.88 11.13
CA MET A 36 -5.13 1.72 12.16
C MET A 36 -5.70 1.41 13.54
N ASP A 37 -4.86 1.33 14.56
CA ASP A 37 -5.22 0.92 15.93
C ASP A 37 -5.30 2.06 16.95
N GLY A 38 -4.95 3.29 16.58
CA GLY A 38 -4.90 4.43 17.49
C GLY A 38 -3.69 4.45 18.43
N HIS A 39 -2.74 3.51 18.29
CA HIS A 39 -1.49 3.42 19.05
C HIS A 39 -0.28 3.65 18.14
N PHE A 40 -0.14 2.89 17.10
CA PHE A 40 0.94 3.06 16.12
C PHE A 40 0.82 4.39 15.36
N VAL A 41 -0.43 4.80 15.08
CA VAL A 41 -0.80 6.10 14.50
C VAL A 41 -1.96 6.71 15.29
N PRO A 42 -2.12 8.06 15.33
CA PRO A 42 -3.15 8.74 16.12
C PRO A 42 -4.54 8.72 15.44
N ASN A 43 -4.92 7.59 14.85
CA ASN A 43 -6.21 7.40 14.17
C ASN A 43 -6.65 5.94 14.31
N ILE A 44 -7.95 5.69 14.28
CA ILE A 44 -8.56 4.35 14.27
C ILE A 44 -9.44 4.25 13.02
N THR A 45 -9.30 3.17 12.25
CA THR A 45 -10.10 2.98 11.05
C THR A 45 -11.00 1.74 11.16
N PHE A 46 -10.63 0.66 10.54
CA PHE A 46 -11.37 -0.60 10.50
C PHE A 46 -10.41 -1.78 10.63
N GLY A 47 -10.95 -2.98 10.80
CA GLY A 47 -10.16 -4.19 10.97
C GLY A 47 -10.66 -5.36 10.12
N ALA A 48 -10.14 -6.55 10.40
CA ALA A 48 -10.41 -7.77 9.66
C ALA A 48 -11.92 -8.09 9.44
N PRO A 49 -12.85 -7.84 10.40
CA PRO A 49 -14.28 -8.07 10.16
C PRO A 49 -14.87 -7.25 9.01
N ILE A 50 -14.46 -5.99 8.87
CA ILE A 50 -14.89 -5.12 7.77
C ILE A 50 -14.30 -5.60 6.45
N ILE A 51 -13.00 -5.91 6.41
CA ILE A 51 -12.32 -6.44 5.21
C ILE A 51 -13.02 -7.71 4.73
N LYS A 52 -13.32 -8.62 5.64
CA LYS A 52 -14.09 -9.84 5.33
C LYS A 52 -15.47 -9.55 4.73
N SER A 53 -16.16 -8.53 5.22
CA SER A 53 -17.52 -8.19 4.77
C SER A 53 -17.57 -7.63 3.34
N ILE A 54 -16.46 -7.12 2.84
CA ILE A 54 -16.35 -6.55 1.49
C ILE A 54 -15.61 -7.45 0.51
N ARG A 55 -15.01 -8.57 0.96
CA ARG A 55 -14.20 -9.44 0.10
C ARG A 55 -14.96 -10.00 -1.10
N ASP A 56 -16.22 -10.35 -0.93
CA ASP A 56 -17.08 -10.88 -2.00
C ASP A 56 -17.64 -9.80 -2.95
N LYS A 57 -17.38 -8.53 -2.68
CA LYS A 57 -17.84 -7.39 -3.50
C LYS A 57 -16.86 -7.00 -4.60
N SER A 58 -15.61 -7.49 -4.53
CA SER A 58 -14.58 -7.16 -5.51
C SER A 58 -13.61 -8.32 -5.68
N SER A 59 -13.15 -8.53 -6.91
CA SER A 59 -12.10 -9.50 -7.24
C SER A 59 -10.69 -8.90 -7.25
N LEU A 60 -10.56 -7.61 -6.97
CA LEU A 60 -9.27 -6.93 -6.87
C LEU A 60 -8.37 -7.60 -5.81
N VAL A 61 -7.06 -7.44 -5.98
CA VAL A 61 -6.09 -7.74 -4.94
C VAL A 61 -6.37 -6.87 -3.72
N PHE A 62 -6.61 -7.49 -2.55
CA PHE A 62 -6.74 -6.79 -1.28
C PHE A 62 -5.37 -6.58 -0.65
N ASP A 63 -4.88 -5.35 -0.77
CA ASP A 63 -3.62 -4.87 -0.24
C ASP A 63 -3.86 -4.27 1.15
N VAL A 64 -3.64 -5.06 2.19
CA VAL A 64 -3.93 -4.71 3.58
C VAL A 64 -2.70 -4.09 4.22
N HIS A 65 -2.77 -2.80 4.53
CA HIS A 65 -1.72 -2.01 5.15
C HIS A 65 -1.96 -1.85 6.65
N LEU A 66 -1.11 -2.50 7.45
CA LEU A 66 -1.23 -2.55 8.91
C LEU A 66 -0.41 -1.45 9.58
N MET A 67 -1.05 -0.35 9.91
CA MET A 67 -0.54 0.72 10.77
C MET A 67 -0.96 0.45 12.22
N ILE A 68 -0.51 -0.68 12.76
CA ILE A 68 -0.84 -1.16 14.12
C ILE A 68 0.42 -1.56 14.88
N SER A 69 0.36 -1.51 16.21
CA SER A 69 1.53 -1.72 17.07
C SER A 69 2.04 -3.16 17.04
N GLU A 70 1.15 -4.16 17.08
CA GLU A 70 1.48 -5.58 17.15
C GLU A 70 0.92 -6.37 15.95
N PRO A 71 1.39 -6.14 14.69
CA PRO A 71 0.82 -6.80 13.50
C PRO A 71 0.89 -8.33 13.55
N LEU A 72 1.98 -8.92 14.05
CA LEU A 72 2.15 -10.38 14.13
C LEU A 72 0.94 -11.07 14.78
N ARG A 73 0.36 -10.46 15.78
CA ARG A 73 -0.79 -11.00 16.54
C ARG A 73 -2.04 -11.18 15.68
N TYR A 74 -2.20 -10.38 14.63
CA TYR A 74 -3.43 -10.30 13.84
C TYR A 74 -3.30 -10.81 12.40
N ILE A 75 -2.11 -11.26 11.98
CA ILE A 75 -1.88 -11.74 10.59
C ILE A 75 -2.93 -12.76 10.16
N LEU A 76 -3.19 -13.79 10.99
CA LEU A 76 -4.14 -14.85 10.64
C LEU A 76 -5.60 -14.36 10.53
N ASP A 77 -5.94 -13.29 11.21
CA ASP A 77 -7.28 -12.70 11.12
C ASP A 77 -7.46 -11.98 9.77
N PHE A 78 -6.43 -11.27 9.30
CA PHE A 78 -6.44 -10.62 7.99
C PHE A 78 -6.35 -11.62 6.84
N VAL A 79 -5.58 -12.69 6.98
CA VAL A 79 -5.59 -13.83 6.03
C VAL A 79 -6.99 -14.41 5.88
N LYS A 80 -7.66 -14.72 7.00
CA LYS A 80 -9.05 -15.23 7.02
C LYS A 80 -10.07 -14.21 6.49
N ALA A 81 -9.76 -12.93 6.57
CA ALA A 81 -10.58 -11.86 6.00
C ALA A 81 -10.44 -11.75 4.48
N GLY A 82 -9.45 -12.40 3.88
CA GLY A 82 -9.23 -12.44 2.43
C GLY A 82 -8.19 -11.43 1.93
N ALA A 83 -7.21 -11.06 2.77
CA ALA A 83 -6.04 -10.31 2.33
C ALA A 83 -5.23 -11.13 1.31
N ASP A 84 -4.78 -10.49 0.23
CA ASP A 84 -3.88 -11.07 -0.76
C ASP A 84 -2.43 -10.63 -0.49
N VAL A 85 -2.26 -9.37 -0.08
CA VAL A 85 -0.99 -8.76 0.34
C VAL A 85 -1.17 -8.21 1.74
N ILE A 86 -0.22 -8.47 2.64
CA ILE A 86 -0.21 -7.88 3.98
C ILE A 86 1.09 -7.08 4.14
N THR A 87 0.93 -5.77 4.30
CA THR A 87 2.00 -4.82 4.55
C THR A 87 2.00 -4.43 6.03
N PHE A 88 3.14 -4.53 6.70
CA PHE A 88 3.32 -4.04 8.07
C PHE A 88 4.55 -3.14 8.16
N HIS A 89 4.62 -2.31 9.19
CA HIS A 89 5.71 -1.37 9.37
C HIS A 89 6.90 -2.01 10.08
N ILE A 90 8.12 -1.70 9.61
CA ILE A 90 9.36 -2.13 10.28
C ILE A 90 9.48 -1.52 11.69
N GLU A 91 8.82 -0.39 11.92
CA GLU A 91 8.79 0.32 13.21
C GLU A 91 7.74 -0.23 14.19
N SER A 92 7.01 -1.28 13.82
CA SER A 92 6.05 -1.94 14.72
C SER A 92 6.74 -2.75 15.81
N ASP A 93 6.00 -3.10 16.86
CA ASP A 93 6.52 -3.88 18.00
C ASP A 93 6.67 -5.39 17.71
N SER A 94 6.38 -5.82 16.48
CA SER A 94 6.47 -7.23 16.07
C SER A 94 7.84 -7.58 15.50
N PRO A 95 8.39 -8.78 15.80
CA PRO A 95 9.61 -9.28 15.16
C PRO A 95 9.43 -9.42 13.65
N VAL A 96 10.29 -8.77 12.86
CA VAL A 96 10.13 -8.65 11.40
C VAL A 96 10.17 -10.03 10.73
N ASP A 97 11.18 -10.85 11.02
CA ASP A 97 11.32 -12.18 10.39
C ASP A 97 10.12 -13.09 10.68
N GLU A 98 9.69 -13.16 11.93
CA GLU A 98 8.54 -14.00 12.33
C GLU A 98 7.24 -13.53 11.65
N THR A 99 7.07 -12.22 11.51
CA THR A 99 5.89 -11.64 10.86
C THR A 99 5.88 -11.95 9.36
N ILE A 100 7.00 -11.78 8.67
CA ILE A 100 7.15 -12.15 7.25
C ILE A 100 6.88 -13.65 7.05
N ASP A 101 7.52 -14.50 7.86
CA ASP A 101 7.40 -15.95 7.73
C ASP A 101 5.95 -16.42 7.97
N LEU A 102 5.23 -15.81 8.93
CA LEU A 102 3.82 -16.12 9.17
C LEU A 102 2.92 -15.69 8.00
N ILE A 103 3.12 -14.48 7.44
CA ILE A 103 2.36 -14.01 6.27
C ILE A 103 2.55 -14.98 5.10
N ARG A 104 3.79 -15.30 4.75
CA ARG A 104 4.12 -16.16 3.61
C ARG A 104 3.62 -17.60 3.79
N SER A 105 3.81 -18.18 4.96
CA SER A 105 3.34 -19.54 5.26
C SER A 105 1.81 -19.65 5.26
N SER A 106 1.11 -18.53 5.42
CA SER A 106 -0.36 -18.44 5.35
C SER A 106 -0.89 -18.22 3.92
N GLY A 107 -0.01 -18.14 2.92
CA GLY A 107 -0.38 -18.02 1.50
C GLY A 107 -0.60 -16.59 1.01
N CYS A 108 -0.34 -15.56 1.84
CA CYS A 108 -0.36 -14.16 1.44
C CYS A 108 1.02 -13.68 0.98
N LYS A 109 1.06 -12.64 0.16
CA LYS A 109 2.28 -11.90 -0.16
C LYS A 109 2.68 -11.04 1.03
N ALA A 110 3.98 -11.06 1.36
CA ALA A 110 4.52 -10.28 2.46
C ALA A 110 5.13 -8.97 1.98
N ALA A 111 4.75 -7.88 2.63
CA ALA A 111 5.29 -6.56 2.34
C ALA A 111 5.72 -5.84 3.63
N LEU A 112 6.77 -5.03 3.51
CA LEU A 112 7.33 -4.25 4.62
C LEU A 112 7.29 -2.76 4.29
N SER A 113 6.83 -1.95 5.23
CA SER A 113 6.73 -0.48 5.08
C SER A 113 7.76 0.25 5.93
N VAL A 114 8.16 1.44 5.44
CA VAL A 114 8.98 2.40 6.20
C VAL A 114 8.31 3.76 6.29
N LYS A 115 8.34 4.37 7.48
CA LYS A 115 7.91 5.76 7.70
C LYS A 115 8.89 6.76 7.05
N PRO A 116 8.48 8.03 6.84
CA PRO A 116 9.38 9.04 6.30
C PRO A 116 10.69 9.20 7.08
N GLY A 117 10.67 9.11 8.41
CA GLY A 117 11.84 9.23 9.27
C GLY A 117 12.78 8.01 9.28
N THR A 118 12.36 6.85 8.77
CA THR A 118 13.14 5.60 8.81
C THR A 118 13.96 5.43 7.52
N PRO A 119 15.27 5.18 7.58
CA PRO A 119 16.09 4.89 6.39
C PRO A 119 15.58 3.66 5.65
N VAL A 120 15.53 3.71 4.31
CA VAL A 120 15.06 2.58 3.49
C VAL A 120 16.00 1.38 3.56
N GLU A 121 17.27 1.60 3.87
CA GLU A 121 18.28 0.56 4.06
C GLU A 121 17.92 -0.43 5.17
N SER A 122 17.03 -0.03 6.10
CA SER A 122 16.54 -0.89 7.17
C SER A 122 15.76 -2.11 6.66
N VAL A 123 15.16 -2.04 5.45
CA VAL A 123 14.45 -3.19 4.85
C VAL A 123 15.37 -4.09 4.01
N PHE A 124 16.58 -3.66 3.68
CA PHE A 124 17.51 -4.42 2.82
C PHE A 124 17.84 -5.84 3.31
N PRO A 125 17.95 -6.11 4.62
CA PRO A 125 18.17 -7.48 5.11
C PRO A 125 17.03 -8.45 4.78
N TYR A 126 15.83 -7.96 4.48
CA TYR A 126 14.62 -8.75 4.30
C TYR A 126 14.18 -8.90 2.85
N LEU A 127 14.81 -8.22 1.88
CA LEU A 127 14.37 -8.15 0.49
C LEU A 127 14.16 -9.53 -0.16
N ASP A 128 15.00 -10.51 0.15
CA ASP A 128 14.88 -11.88 -0.39
C ASP A 128 13.61 -12.62 0.08
N LYS A 129 12.95 -12.11 1.13
CA LYS A 129 11.74 -12.67 1.71
C LYS A 129 10.47 -11.86 1.38
N LEU A 130 10.62 -10.70 0.75
CA LEU A 130 9.51 -9.79 0.50
C LEU A 130 9.00 -9.88 -0.93
N ASP A 131 7.72 -9.66 -1.11
CA ASP A 131 7.06 -9.50 -2.41
C ASP A 131 6.90 -8.01 -2.77
N MET A 132 6.95 -7.12 -1.77
CA MET A 132 6.79 -5.68 -1.95
C MET A 132 7.44 -4.90 -0.79
N VAL A 133 7.90 -3.68 -1.08
CA VAL A 133 8.23 -2.67 -0.06
C VAL A 133 7.38 -1.43 -0.30
N LEU A 134 6.73 -0.96 0.76
CA LEU A 134 5.96 0.29 0.77
C LEU A 134 6.80 1.42 1.36
N ILE A 135 6.98 2.50 0.60
CA ILE A 135 7.60 3.74 1.06
C ILE A 135 6.51 4.77 1.31
N MET A 136 6.37 5.18 2.58
CA MET A 136 5.44 6.25 2.94
C MET A 136 5.95 7.58 2.38
N THR A 137 5.09 8.28 1.64
CA THR A 137 5.32 9.62 1.09
C THR A 137 4.50 10.70 1.82
N VAL A 138 3.99 10.34 2.98
CA VAL A 138 3.39 11.19 4.03
C VAL A 138 3.64 10.53 5.39
N GLU A 139 3.44 11.25 6.50
CA GLU A 139 3.37 10.60 7.81
C GLU A 139 2.10 9.73 7.89
N PRO A 140 2.19 8.43 8.27
CA PRO A 140 1.02 7.56 8.34
C PRO A 140 0.01 8.03 9.39
N GLY A 141 -1.30 7.74 9.13
CA GLY A 141 -2.38 8.01 10.07
C GLY A 141 -3.56 8.80 9.51
N PHE A 142 -3.38 9.66 8.51
CA PHE A 142 -4.47 10.46 7.93
C PHE A 142 -4.37 10.52 6.41
N GLY A 143 -5.53 10.50 5.75
CA GLY A 143 -5.62 10.73 4.31
C GLY A 143 -5.51 12.23 3.93
N GLY A 144 -5.35 12.51 2.63
CA GLY A 144 -5.38 13.86 2.07
C GLY A 144 -4.16 14.74 2.37
N GLN A 145 -3.08 14.17 2.87
CA GLN A 145 -1.84 14.89 3.18
C GLN A 145 -1.07 15.26 1.89
N LYS A 146 -0.21 16.28 2.02
CA LYS A 146 0.66 16.73 0.93
C LYS A 146 1.79 15.73 0.69
N PHE A 147 2.02 15.39 -0.57
CA PHE A 147 3.13 14.53 -1.03
C PHE A 147 4.50 15.06 -0.57
N MET A 148 5.32 14.18 -0.03
CA MET A 148 6.68 14.46 0.44
C MET A 148 7.71 14.06 -0.64
N ALA A 149 8.13 15.02 -1.46
CA ALA A 149 9.07 14.79 -2.55
C ALA A 149 10.49 14.39 -2.08
N ASP A 150 10.83 14.69 -0.84
CA ASP A 150 12.09 14.31 -0.19
C ASP A 150 12.19 12.80 0.09
N MET A 151 11.11 12.04 -0.10
CA MET A 151 11.13 10.57 -0.04
C MET A 151 11.65 9.90 -1.33
N MET A 152 11.75 10.65 -2.43
CA MET A 152 12.17 10.09 -3.73
C MET A 152 13.54 9.40 -3.73
N PRO A 153 14.57 9.86 -3.00
CA PRO A 153 15.84 9.13 -2.90
C PRO A 153 15.71 7.72 -2.33
N LYS A 154 14.73 7.46 -1.45
CA LYS A 154 14.50 6.12 -0.89
C LYS A 154 14.02 5.13 -1.96
N ILE A 155 13.16 5.59 -2.89
CA ILE A 155 12.69 4.76 -4.01
C ILE A 155 13.86 4.37 -4.91
N SER A 156 14.72 5.34 -5.27
CA SER A 156 15.90 5.08 -6.08
C SER A 156 16.87 4.11 -5.39
N ALA A 157 17.18 4.33 -4.12
CA ALA A 157 18.10 3.48 -3.36
C ALA A 157 17.56 2.04 -3.24
N LEU A 158 16.25 1.87 -3.03
CA LEU A 158 15.61 0.56 -2.99
C LEU A 158 15.66 -0.14 -4.36
N ARG A 159 15.35 0.59 -5.44
CA ARG A 159 15.40 0.03 -6.81
C ARG A 159 16.82 -0.40 -7.17
N GLU A 160 17.81 0.43 -6.91
CA GLU A 160 19.23 0.12 -7.14
C GLU A 160 19.68 -1.12 -6.36
N GLU A 161 19.28 -1.26 -5.09
CA GLU A 161 19.63 -2.44 -4.29
C GLU A 161 18.94 -3.71 -4.82
N CYS A 162 17.68 -3.62 -5.26
CA CYS A 162 16.96 -4.74 -5.89
C CYS A 162 17.66 -5.18 -7.19
N GLU A 163 18.03 -4.24 -8.05
CA GLU A 163 18.74 -4.53 -9.29
C GLU A 163 20.11 -5.18 -9.03
N LYS A 164 20.88 -4.64 -8.09
CA LYS A 164 22.18 -5.18 -7.68
C LYS A 164 22.09 -6.63 -7.19
N ARG A 165 21.00 -6.98 -6.51
CA ARG A 165 20.75 -8.35 -5.99
C ARG A 165 19.98 -9.24 -6.98
N SER A 166 19.52 -8.71 -8.11
CA SER A 166 18.60 -9.41 -9.04
C SER A 166 17.32 -9.86 -8.37
N ILE A 167 16.77 -9.02 -7.49
CA ILE A 167 15.50 -9.24 -6.79
C ILE A 167 14.39 -8.46 -7.52
N ASP A 168 13.32 -9.16 -7.89
CA ASP A 168 12.14 -8.56 -8.53
C ASP A 168 10.98 -8.48 -7.54
N ILE A 169 10.78 -7.30 -6.94
CA ILE A 169 9.69 -6.99 -6.03
C ILE A 169 8.96 -5.73 -6.47
N GLU A 170 7.72 -5.60 -6.04
CA GLU A 170 6.97 -4.36 -6.20
C GLU A 170 7.53 -3.27 -5.26
N ILE A 171 7.60 -2.04 -5.76
CA ILE A 171 7.86 -0.86 -4.94
C ILE A 171 6.59 -0.03 -4.91
N GLN A 172 5.98 0.04 -3.74
CA GLN A 172 4.75 0.80 -3.53
C GLN A 172 5.05 2.14 -2.87
N VAL A 173 4.27 3.15 -3.23
CA VAL A 173 4.28 4.48 -2.59
C VAL A 173 2.88 4.83 -2.11
N ASP A 174 2.79 5.35 -0.89
CA ASP A 174 1.54 5.78 -0.28
C ASP A 174 1.69 7.17 0.35
N GLY A 175 0.81 8.07 -0.10
CA GLY A 175 0.68 9.43 0.41
C GLY A 175 0.77 10.52 -0.65
N GLY A 176 -0.32 11.26 -0.86
CA GLY A 176 -0.38 12.42 -1.74
C GLY A 176 -0.23 12.12 -3.24
N ILE A 177 -0.50 10.88 -3.66
CA ILE A 177 -0.42 10.45 -5.07
C ILE A 177 -1.63 10.96 -5.84
N SER A 178 -1.34 11.52 -7.02
CA SER A 178 -2.30 12.06 -7.97
C SER A 178 -1.63 12.18 -9.36
N ALA A 179 -2.38 12.56 -10.40
CA ALA A 179 -1.82 12.85 -11.72
C ALA A 179 -0.69 13.91 -11.71
N LYS A 180 -0.63 14.77 -10.67
CA LYS A 180 0.40 15.79 -10.52
C LYS A 180 1.68 15.32 -9.84
N THR A 181 1.63 14.21 -9.11
CA THR A 181 2.75 13.75 -8.25
C THR A 181 3.27 12.37 -8.62
N ILE A 182 2.52 11.56 -9.39
CA ILE A 182 2.84 10.17 -9.72
C ILE A 182 4.08 10.02 -10.62
N GLU A 183 4.38 11.02 -11.45
CA GLU A 183 5.47 10.98 -12.43
C GLU A 183 6.82 10.71 -11.76
N GLU A 184 7.15 11.47 -10.71
CA GLU A 184 8.46 11.40 -10.07
C GLU A 184 8.74 10.05 -9.38
N PRO A 185 7.84 9.49 -8.54
CA PRO A 185 8.07 8.15 -7.99
C PRO A 185 8.08 7.05 -9.06
N ALA A 186 7.30 7.16 -10.14
CA ALA A 186 7.35 6.21 -11.26
C ALA A 186 8.72 6.21 -11.94
N ARG A 187 9.26 7.40 -12.22
CA ARG A 187 10.60 7.57 -12.80
C ARG A 187 11.71 7.00 -11.91
N ARG A 188 11.50 6.97 -10.59
CA ARG A 188 12.42 6.40 -9.60
C ARG A 188 12.30 4.88 -9.43
N GLY A 189 11.33 4.25 -10.11
CA GLY A 189 11.17 2.80 -10.10
C GLY A 189 10.02 2.28 -9.23
N ALA A 190 9.12 3.15 -8.71
CA ALA A 190 7.89 2.70 -8.09
C ALA A 190 6.95 2.06 -9.13
N THR A 191 6.24 1.01 -8.73
CA THR A 191 5.38 0.21 -9.61
C THR A 191 3.93 0.16 -9.13
N VAL A 192 3.67 0.40 -7.84
CA VAL A 192 2.34 0.40 -7.22
C VAL A 192 2.10 1.76 -6.55
N PHE A 193 0.97 2.39 -6.85
CA PHE A 193 0.66 3.76 -6.42
C PHE A 193 -0.65 3.80 -5.65
N VAL A 194 -0.58 4.13 -4.36
CA VAL A 194 -1.75 4.28 -3.51
C VAL A 194 -2.33 5.69 -3.70
N ALA A 195 -3.56 5.76 -4.21
CA ALA A 195 -4.24 7.02 -4.49
C ALA A 195 -5.60 7.07 -3.77
N GLY A 196 -5.74 7.96 -2.80
CA GLY A 196 -6.99 8.15 -2.05
C GLY A 196 -7.89 9.21 -2.70
N SER A 197 -7.82 10.45 -2.22
CA SER A 197 -8.67 11.55 -2.64
C SER A 197 -8.60 11.88 -4.14
N ALA A 198 -7.47 11.56 -4.80
CA ALA A 198 -7.33 11.74 -6.24
C ALA A 198 -8.24 10.81 -7.07
N VAL A 199 -8.73 9.71 -6.48
CA VAL A 199 -9.67 8.78 -7.11
C VAL A 199 -11.07 8.96 -6.55
N PHE A 200 -11.24 8.86 -5.22
CA PHE A 200 -12.57 8.92 -4.58
C PHE A 200 -13.19 10.33 -4.63
N GLY A 201 -12.39 11.39 -4.76
CA GLY A 201 -12.86 12.77 -4.91
C GLY A 201 -12.99 13.24 -6.36
N ALA A 202 -12.69 12.38 -7.34
CA ALA A 202 -12.80 12.73 -8.75
C ALA A 202 -14.24 12.60 -9.23
N ASP A 203 -14.65 13.50 -10.15
CA ASP A 203 -15.96 13.40 -10.83
C ASP A 203 -16.06 12.12 -11.67
N ASP A 204 -14.93 11.62 -12.17
CA ASP A 204 -14.79 10.37 -12.95
C ASP A 204 -13.58 9.58 -12.46
N PRO A 205 -13.77 8.63 -11.51
CA PRO A 205 -12.69 7.79 -11.00
C PRO A 205 -11.99 6.96 -12.07
N ALA A 206 -12.71 6.50 -13.10
CA ALA A 206 -12.11 5.68 -14.17
C ALA A 206 -11.11 6.51 -14.99
N LYS A 207 -11.49 7.75 -15.32
CA LYS A 207 -10.60 8.68 -16.01
C LYS A 207 -9.37 9.04 -15.16
N ALA A 208 -9.56 9.27 -13.85
CA ALA A 208 -8.45 9.59 -12.94
C ALA A 208 -7.46 8.44 -12.84
N ILE A 209 -7.94 7.18 -12.74
CA ILE A 209 -7.09 5.98 -12.72
C ILE A 209 -6.34 5.81 -14.04
N ALA A 210 -7.03 5.92 -15.17
CA ALA A 210 -6.42 5.79 -16.50
C ALA A 210 -5.33 6.85 -16.73
N GLU A 211 -5.60 8.11 -16.40
CA GLU A 211 -4.63 9.21 -16.51
C GLU A 211 -3.37 8.95 -15.67
N MET A 212 -3.53 8.51 -14.43
CA MET A 212 -2.39 8.19 -13.57
C MET A 212 -1.58 7.01 -14.11
N LYS A 213 -2.23 5.96 -14.64
CA LYS A 213 -1.55 4.83 -15.29
C LYS A 213 -0.73 5.28 -16.50
N ASP A 214 -1.33 6.11 -17.35
CA ASP A 214 -0.67 6.61 -18.56
C ASP A 214 0.56 7.46 -18.22
N ILE A 215 0.43 8.38 -17.26
CA ILE A 215 1.56 9.21 -16.81
C ILE A 215 2.69 8.32 -16.28
N ALA A 216 2.39 7.40 -15.38
CA ALA A 216 3.42 6.54 -14.76
C ALA A 216 4.07 5.57 -15.77
N ALA A 217 3.30 5.01 -16.71
CA ALA A 217 3.83 4.09 -17.73
C ALA A 217 4.78 4.80 -18.71
N ASN A 218 4.57 6.07 -19.01
CA ASN A 218 5.44 6.83 -19.91
C ASN A 218 6.77 7.26 -19.25
N CYS A 219 6.99 6.95 -17.96
CA CYS A 219 8.17 7.37 -17.20
C CYS A 219 9.14 6.21 -16.88
N GLN A 220 8.80 4.96 -17.20
CA GLN A 220 9.61 3.75 -16.95
C GLN A 220 10.42 3.31 -18.16
#